data_57e2e7dc29e23fe8cc2d99f96cb1472a
#
_entry.id   57e2e7dc29e23fe8cc2d99f96cb1472a
#
_cell.length_a   1.000
_cell.length_b   1.000
_cell.length_c   1.000
_cell.angle_alpha   90.00
_cell.angle_beta   90.00
_cell.angle_gamma   90.00
#
_symmetry.space_group_name_H-M   'P 1'
#
loop_
_entity.id
_entity.type
_entity.pdbx_description
1 polymer ?
#
loop_
_entity_poly.entity_id
_entity_poly.type
_entity_poly.pdbx_seq_one_letter_code
_entity_poly.pdbx_strand_id
1 'polypeptide(L)'
;RVPRLETVEAETLSDNRLLLRLKDAPFDTPVLSKFVSDGTLKLLAYLTVLYDPTPAPFIGIEEPENQLHPRLLPLLAEECRAASGRSQLLVTTHSPEFLSELQPREVRVLYRDSSGYTQSERVADMPGVMAQVSAGAKLGALWRQGYFSHGDPLRQERDA
;
A
#
# COMPACT_ATOMS: atom_id res chain seq x y z
N ARG A 1 1.32 10.31 -12.90
CA ARG A 1 0.96 9.33 -11.85
C ARG A 1 0.56 10.00 -10.53
N VAL A 2 1.20 11.10 -10.13
CA VAL A 2 0.66 11.98 -9.09
C VAL A 2 -0.29 12.95 -9.77
N PRO A 3 -1.59 12.95 -9.46
CA PRO A 3 -2.55 13.79 -10.15
C PRO A 3 -2.14 15.26 -10.08
N ARG A 4 -2.16 15.95 -11.23
CA ARG A 4 -1.88 17.38 -11.38
C ARG A 4 -0.42 17.80 -11.16
N LEU A 5 0.48 16.95 -10.70
CA LEU A 5 1.90 17.27 -10.51
C LEU A 5 2.62 17.28 -11.86
N GLU A 6 3.20 18.41 -12.24
CA GLU A 6 3.97 18.57 -13.47
C GLU A 6 5.45 18.32 -13.27
N THR A 7 6.05 18.99 -12.28
CA THR A 7 7.48 18.86 -12.01
C THR A 7 7.79 18.73 -10.53
N VAL A 8 8.88 18.04 -10.25
CA VAL A 8 9.51 17.96 -8.93
C VAL A 8 10.97 18.32 -9.10
N GLU A 9 11.42 19.32 -8.36
CA GLU A 9 12.79 19.81 -8.39
C GLU A 9 13.39 19.67 -6.99
N ALA A 10 14.62 19.14 -6.93
CA ALA A 10 15.38 19.03 -5.70
C ALA A 10 16.67 19.83 -5.83
N GLU A 11 16.92 20.74 -4.89
CA GLU A 11 18.10 21.59 -4.83
C GLU A 11 18.81 21.39 -3.48
N THR A 12 20.11 21.18 -3.51
CA THR A 12 20.92 21.16 -2.28
C THR A 12 21.38 22.58 -1.98
N LEU A 13 20.99 23.10 -0.83
CA LEU A 13 21.38 24.41 -0.35
C LEU A 13 22.83 24.41 0.16
N SER A 14 23.41 25.59 0.33
CA SER A 14 24.80 25.80 0.82
C SER A 14 25.06 25.23 2.22
N ASP A 15 24.01 25.01 3.01
CA ASP A 15 24.03 24.39 4.34
C ASP A 15 23.73 22.88 4.33
N ASN A 16 23.84 22.23 3.15
CA ASN A 16 23.54 20.81 2.91
C ASN A 16 22.08 20.40 3.17
N ARG A 17 21.14 21.32 3.33
CA ARG A 17 19.72 21.00 3.36
C ARG A 17 19.18 20.80 1.96
N LEU A 18 18.30 19.82 1.80
CA LEU A 18 17.58 19.58 0.57
C LEU A 18 16.32 20.46 0.52
N LEU A 19 16.20 21.26 -0.53
CA LEU A 19 15.01 22.02 -0.84
C LEU A 19 14.23 21.32 -1.93
N LEU A 20 12.99 20.95 -1.65
CA LEU A 20 12.10 20.31 -2.61
C LEU A 20 11.02 21.29 -3.04
N ARG A 21 10.88 21.47 -4.36
CA ARG A 21 9.84 22.28 -5.00
C ARG A 21 8.97 21.42 -5.89
N LEU A 22 7.68 21.66 -5.86
CA LEU A 22 6.69 20.95 -6.66
C LEU A 22 5.86 21.96 -7.46
N LYS A 23 5.60 21.66 -8.73
CA LYS A 23 4.74 22.47 -9.57
C LYS A 23 3.50 21.69 -9.95
N ASP A 24 2.34 22.22 -9.60
CA ASP A 24 1.03 21.72 -10.01
C ASP A 24 0.54 22.42 -11.29
N ALA A 25 -0.14 21.67 -12.15
CA ALA A 25 -0.61 22.10 -13.46
C ALA A 25 -1.34 23.48 -13.51
N PRO A 26 -2.16 23.90 -12.52
CA PRO A 26 -2.83 25.19 -12.61
C PRO A 26 -1.97 26.39 -12.17
N PHE A 27 -0.74 26.16 -11.69
CA PHE A 27 0.10 27.23 -11.16
C PHE A 27 1.34 27.47 -12.01
N ASP A 28 1.68 28.74 -12.25
CA ASP A 28 2.87 29.11 -13.02
C ASP A 28 4.16 28.95 -12.23
N THR A 29 4.07 29.01 -10.89
CA THR A 29 5.24 28.98 -10.01
C THR A 29 5.25 27.73 -9.13
N PRO A 30 6.42 27.05 -8.98
CA PRO A 30 6.57 25.95 -8.05
C PRO A 30 6.39 26.40 -6.59
N VAL A 31 5.80 25.51 -5.77
CA VAL A 31 5.67 25.72 -4.33
C VAL A 31 6.67 24.86 -3.57
N LEU A 32 7.09 25.30 -2.39
CA LEU A 32 7.95 24.53 -1.51
C LEU A 32 7.17 23.32 -0.93
N SER A 33 7.87 22.21 -0.72
CA SER A 33 7.29 20.97 -0.18
C SER A 33 6.53 21.19 1.14
N LYS A 34 6.94 22.13 1.98
CA LYS A 34 6.25 22.43 3.25
C LYS A 34 4.81 22.97 3.09
N PHE A 35 4.42 23.36 1.87
CA PHE A 35 3.06 23.78 1.54
C PHE A 35 2.28 22.73 0.75
N VAL A 36 2.88 21.57 0.52
CA VAL A 36 2.24 20.44 -0.18
C VAL A 36 1.66 19.48 0.86
N SER A 37 0.56 18.80 0.50
CA SER A 37 -0.07 17.85 1.43
C SER A 37 0.86 16.67 1.75
N ASP A 38 0.79 16.17 2.98
CA ASP A 38 1.55 14.99 3.42
C ASP A 38 1.29 13.77 2.53
N GLY A 39 0.04 13.57 2.08
CA GLY A 39 -0.32 12.49 1.18
C GLY A 39 0.37 12.60 -0.19
N THR A 40 0.50 13.80 -0.74
CA THR A 40 1.22 14.02 -2.00
C THR A 40 2.71 13.70 -1.83
N LEU A 41 3.32 14.17 -0.75
CA LEU A 41 4.73 13.91 -0.45
C LEU A 41 4.98 12.41 -0.20
N LYS A 42 4.07 11.74 0.52
CA LYS A 42 4.15 10.31 0.79
C LYS A 42 4.04 9.49 -0.49
N LEU A 43 3.07 9.80 -1.36
CA LEU A 43 2.95 9.12 -2.65
C LEU A 43 4.19 9.33 -3.51
N LEU A 44 4.73 10.55 -3.55
CA LEU A 44 5.97 10.85 -4.26
C LEU A 44 7.15 10.03 -3.72
N ALA A 45 7.28 9.92 -2.39
CA ALA A 45 8.31 9.10 -1.77
C ALA A 45 8.19 7.61 -2.17
N TYR A 46 6.98 7.04 -2.13
CA TYR A 46 6.76 5.66 -2.59
C TYR A 46 7.15 5.48 -4.06
N LEU A 47 6.71 6.37 -4.95
CA LEU A 47 7.05 6.29 -6.36
C LEU A 47 8.57 6.42 -6.59
N THR A 48 9.25 7.29 -5.83
CA THR A 48 10.71 7.43 -5.90
C THR A 48 11.41 6.13 -5.57
N VAL A 49 11.00 5.44 -4.50
CA VAL A 49 11.57 4.14 -4.09
C VAL A 49 11.22 3.04 -5.10
N LEU A 50 9.96 2.97 -5.54
CA LEU A 50 9.49 1.93 -6.46
C LEU A 50 10.09 2.07 -7.88
N TYR A 51 10.44 3.29 -8.30
CA TYR A 51 11.02 3.59 -9.60
C TYR A 51 12.54 3.78 -9.58
N ASP A 52 13.21 3.48 -8.45
CA ASP A 52 14.66 3.55 -8.37
C ASP A 52 15.30 2.73 -9.52
N PRO A 53 16.21 3.31 -10.31
CA PRO A 53 16.94 2.59 -11.36
C PRO A 53 17.77 1.42 -10.82
N THR A 54 18.23 1.51 -9.57
CA THR A 54 19.00 0.50 -8.85
C THR A 54 18.26 0.05 -7.58
N PRO A 55 17.12 -0.65 -7.74
CA PRO A 55 16.24 -0.91 -6.62
C PRO A 55 16.90 -1.84 -5.60
N ALA A 56 16.57 -1.62 -4.32
CA ALA A 56 16.93 -2.56 -3.27
C ALA A 56 16.32 -3.96 -3.55
N PRO A 57 17.01 -5.06 -3.22
CA PRO A 57 16.49 -6.41 -3.45
C PRO A 57 15.23 -6.71 -2.62
N PHE A 58 15.03 -6.00 -1.50
CA PHE A 58 13.87 -6.09 -0.63
C PHE A 58 13.39 -4.70 -0.23
N ILE A 59 12.07 -4.47 -0.32
CA ILE A 59 11.41 -3.22 0.08
C ILE A 59 10.25 -3.57 1.00
N GLY A 60 10.28 -3.03 2.23
CA GLY A 60 9.16 -3.08 3.19
C GLY A 60 8.38 -1.79 3.18
N ILE A 61 7.06 -1.86 3.09
CA ILE A 61 6.15 -0.71 3.18
C ILE A 61 5.12 -1.02 4.26
N GLU A 62 5.04 -0.17 5.28
CA GLU A 62 4.10 -0.31 6.38
C GLU A 62 2.92 0.66 6.19
N GLU A 63 1.71 0.11 6.23
CA GLU A 63 0.43 0.82 6.18
C GLU A 63 0.42 2.00 5.19
N PRO A 64 0.56 1.74 3.88
CA PRO A 64 0.63 2.81 2.88
C PRO A 64 -0.64 3.67 2.82
N GLU A 65 -1.77 3.17 3.32
CA GLU A 65 -3.04 3.90 3.41
C GLU A 65 -2.98 5.11 4.34
N ASN A 66 -2.10 5.11 5.33
CA ASN A 66 -1.98 6.25 6.24
C ASN A 66 -1.64 7.53 5.48
N GLN A 67 -2.49 8.58 5.65
CA GLN A 67 -2.38 9.88 5.00
C GLN A 67 -2.62 9.88 3.48
N LEU A 68 -2.86 8.74 2.82
CA LEU A 68 -3.24 8.69 1.42
C LEU A 68 -4.77 8.74 1.25
N HIS A 69 -5.20 9.45 0.21
CA HIS A 69 -6.62 9.40 -0.15
C HIS A 69 -6.95 7.97 -0.65
N PRO A 70 -8.06 7.34 -0.19
CA PRO A 70 -8.39 5.95 -0.53
C PRO A 70 -8.38 5.64 -2.04
N ARG A 71 -8.77 6.59 -2.89
CA ARG A 71 -8.74 6.43 -4.35
C ARG A 71 -7.33 6.33 -4.96
N LEU A 72 -6.27 6.63 -4.20
CA LEU A 72 -4.89 6.47 -4.64
C LEU A 72 -4.32 5.07 -4.31
N LEU A 73 -4.97 4.33 -3.42
CA LEU A 73 -4.50 3.01 -2.99
C LEU A 73 -4.53 1.96 -4.09
N PRO A 74 -5.55 1.89 -4.97
CA PRO A 74 -5.51 1.03 -6.14
C PRO A 74 -4.31 1.32 -7.05
N LEU A 75 -4.04 2.59 -7.32
CA LEU A 75 -2.87 2.99 -8.10
C LEU A 75 -1.56 2.54 -7.44
N LEU A 76 -1.43 2.76 -6.13
CA LEU A 76 -0.23 2.34 -5.40
C LEU A 76 -0.05 0.81 -5.41
N ALA A 77 -1.13 0.04 -5.30
CA ALA A 77 -1.08 -1.41 -5.39
C ALA A 77 -0.59 -1.88 -6.78
N GLU A 78 -1.02 -1.23 -7.86
CA GLU A 78 -0.54 -1.49 -9.21
C GLU A 78 0.96 -1.18 -9.35
N GLU A 79 1.41 -0.05 -8.80
CA GLU A 79 2.83 0.34 -8.82
C GLU A 79 3.70 -0.63 -8.00
N CYS A 80 3.22 -1.07 -6.84
CA CYS A 80 3.89 -2.12 -6.07
C CYS A 80 4.01 -3.43 -6.87
N ARG A 81 2.94 -3.85 -7.54
CA ARG A 81 2.99 -5.05 -8.38
C ARG A 81 3.97 -4.90 -9.55
N ALA A 82 4.01 -3.75 -10.21
CA ALA A 82 4.98 -3.48 -11.28
C ALA A 82 6.44 -3.53 -10.75
N ALA A 83 6.69 -2.98 -9.56
CA ALA A 83 8.01 -3.00 -8.93
C ALA A 83 8.42 -4.40 -8.45
N SER A 84 7.46 -5.29 -8.14
CA SER A 84 7.74 -6.66 -7.66
C SER A 84 8.47 -7.54 -8.68
N GLY A 85 8.50 -7.17 -9.94
CA GLY A 85 9.33 -7.80 -10.97
C GLY A 85 10.83 -7.55 -10.82
N ARG A 86 11.24 -6.57 -10.00
CA ARG A 86 12.64 -6.14 -9.80
C ARG A 86 13.09 -6.23 -8.33
N SER A 87 12.16 -6.25 -7.40
CA SER A 87 12.42 -6.27 -5.95
C SER A 87 11.40 -7.16 -5.25
N GLN A 88 11.79 -7.82 -4.18
CA GLN A 88 10.83 -8.45 -3.29
C GLN A 88 10.13 -7.35 -2.46
N LEU A 89 8.81 -7.26 -2.55
CA LEU A 89 8.03 -6.32 -1.75
C LEU A 89 7.27 -7.03 -0.62
N LEU A 90 7.31 -6.42 0.55
CA LEU A 90 6.45 -6.76 1.68
C LEU A 90 5.64 -5.51 2.06
N VAL A 91 4.32 -5.60 1.98
CA VAL A 91 3.43 -4.50 2.35
C VAL A 91 2.51 -4.96 3.48
N THR A 92 2.46 -4.20 4.58
CA THR A 92 1.43 -4.40 5.60
C THR A 92 0.29 -3.43 5.37
N THR A 93 -0.95 -3.87 5.49
CA THR A 93 -2.11 -3.01 5.25
C THR A 93 -3.35 -3.51 5.99
N HIS A 94 -4.20 -2.58 6.39
CA HIS A 94 -5.56 -2.81 6.84
C HIS A 94 -6.60 -2.25 5.85
N SER A 95 -6.18 -1.76 4.68
CA SER A 95 -7.07 -1.13 3.70
C SER A 95 -7.77 -2.14 2.79
N PRO A 96 -9.10 -2.20 2.82
CA PRO A 96 -9.88 -2.96 1.85
C PRO A 96 -9.67 -2.49 0.41
N GLU A 97 -9.42 -1.20 0.20
CA GLU A 97 -9.15 -0.61 -1.11
C GLU A 97 -7.86 -1.15 -1.71
N PHE A 98 -6.78 -1.20 -0.90
CA PHE A 98 -5.52 -1.79 -1.32
C PHE A 98 -5.65 -3.29 -1.59
N LEU A 99 -6.28 -4.04 -0.66
CA LEU A 99 -6.52 -5.48 -0.79
C LEU A 99 -7.34 -5.82 -2.04
N SER A 100 -8.26 -4.95 -2.45
CA SER A 100 -9.13 -5.19 -3.62
C SER A 100 -8.38 -5.31 -4.94
N GLU A 101 -7.15 -4.83 -5.01
CA GLU A 101 -6.30 -4.90 -6.20
C GLU A 101 -5.32 -6.09 -6.18
N LEU A 102 -5.28 -6.85 -5.08
CA LEU A 102 -4.39 -7.99 -4.92
C LEU A 102 -5.08 -9.31 -5.29
N GLN A 103 -4.26 -10.32 -5.61
CA GLN A 103 -4.71 -11.69 -5.82
C GLN A 103 -4.60 -12.48 -4.51
N PRO A 104 -5.45 -13.51 -4.28
CA PRO A 104 -5.43 -14.31 -3.05
C PRO A 104 -4.05 -14.88 -2.70
N ARG A 105 -3.26 -15.25 -3.72
CA ARG A 105 -1.91 -15.79 -3.54
C ARG A 105 -0.87 -14.76 -3.07
N GLU A 106 -1.15 -13.46 -3.26
CA GLU A 106 -0.27 -12.34 -2.88
C GLU A 106 -0.51 -11.91 -1.42
N VAL A 107 -1.58 -12.38 -0.78
CA VAL A 107 -2.01 -11.95 0.55
C VAL A 107 -1.83 -13.05 1.58
N ARG A 108 -1.28 -12.67 2.73
CA ARG A 108 -1.21 -13.50 3.93
C ARG A 108 -1.83 -12.75 5.10
N VAL A 109 -2.63 -13.46 5.88
CA VAL A 109 -3.17 -12.96 7.14
C VAL A 109 -2.22 -13.38 8.26
N LEU A 110 -1.88 -12.42 9.11
CA LEU A 110 -1.14 -12.66 10.35
C LEU A 110 -2.11 -12.56 11.52
N TYR A 111 -2.09 -13.53 12.39
CA TYR A 111 -2.95 -13.57 13.58
C TYR A 111 -2.22 -14.20 14.75
N ARG A 112 -2.75 -14.04 15.96
CA ARG A 112 -2.24 -14.74 17.14
C ARG A 112 -3.12 -15.95 17.43
N ASP A 113 -2.49 -17.09 17.68
CA ASP A 113 -3.18 -18.28 18.18
C ASP A 113 -3.53 -18.16 19.68
N SER A 114 -4.23 -19.16 20.20
CA SER A 114 -4.63 -19.22 21.62
C SER A 114 -3.46 -19.23 22.59
N SER A 115 -2.27 -19.59 22.14
CA SER A 115 -1.02 -19.57 22.92
C SER A 115 -0.29 -18.23 22.83
N GLY A 116 -0.81 -17.26 22.04
CA GLY A 116 -0.24 -15.94 21.85
C GLY A 116 0.87 -15.85 20.79
N TYR A 117 1.16 -16.95 20.08
CA TYR A 117 2.15 -16.95 19.00
C TYR A 117 1.57 -16.44 17.70
N THR A 118 2.39 -15.73 16.94
CA THR A 118 2.00 -15.25 15.60
C THR A 118 1.97 -16.41 14.62
N GLN A 119 0.84 -16.56 13.96
CA GLN A 119 0.60 -17.49 12.86
C GLN A 119 0.42 -16.72 11.55
N SER A 120 0.60 -17.42 10.43
CA SER A 120 0.45 -16.83 9.10
C SER A 120 -0.25 -17.81 8.17
N GLU A 121 -1.36 -17.38 7.57
CA GLU A 121 -2.12 -18.16 6.61
C GLU A 121 -2.25 -17.42 5.27
N ARG A 122 -2.10 -18.12 4.17
CA ARG A 122 -2.29 -17.53 2.84
C ARG A 122 -3.78 -17.46 2.51
N VAL A 123 -4.25 -16.33 2.05
CA VAL A 123 -5.65 -16.09 1.72
C VAL A 123 -6.16 -17.06 0.64
N ALA A 124 -5.32 -17.47 -0.30
CA ALA A 124 -5.64 -18.46 -1.31
C ALA A 124 -5.97 -19.85 -0.73
N ASP A 125 -5.46 -20.17 0.46
CA ASP A 125 -5.66 -21.47 1.11
C ASP A 125 -6.88 -21.47 2.06
N MET A 126 -7.48 -20.29 2.29
CA MET A 126 -8.66 -20.15 3.16
C MET A 126 -9.92 -20.69 2.51
N PRO A 127 -10.75 -21.46 3.27
CA PRO A 127 -11.98 -22.04 2.76
C PRO A 127 -12.94 -21.01 2.16
N GLY A 128 -13.45 -21.28 0.97
CA GLY A 128 -14.46 -20.44 0.31
C GLY A 128 -13.94 -19.18 -0.39
N VAL A 129 -12.74 -18.67 -0.06
CA VAL A 129 -12.23 -17.44 -0.65
C VAL A 129 -12.06 -17.58 -2.17
N MET A 130 -11.44 -18.65 -2.64
CA MET A 130 -11.23 -18.86 -4.09
C MET A 130 -12.53 -18.96 -4.87
N ALA A 131 -13.57 -19.58 -4.30
CA ALA A 131 -14.88 -19.66 -4.92
C ALA A 131 -15.52 -18.27 -5.08
N GLN A 132 -15.45 -17.44 -4.04
CA GLN A 132 -15.97 -16.06 -4.06
C GLN A 132 -15.21 -15.18 -5.06
N VAL A 133 -13.88 -15.26 -5.09
CA VAL A 133 -13.07 -14.53 -6.05
C VAL A 133 -13.37 -14.97 -7.49
N SER A 134 -13.55 -16.27 -7.73
CA SER A 134 -13.97 -16.79 -9.05
C SER A 134 -15.37 -16.32 -9.46
N ALA A 135 -16.24 -16.03 -8.49
CA ALA A 135 -17.55 -15.41 -8.71
C ALA A 135 -17.49 -13.88 -8.87
N GLY A 136 -16.28 -13.28 -8.85
CA GLY A 136 -16.07 -11.85 -9.07
C GLY A 136 -15.94 -11.00 -7.82
N ALA A 137 -15.91 -11.60 -6.62
CA ALA A 137 -15.72 -10.86 -5.38
C ALA A 137 -14.27 -10.31 -5.28
N LYS A 138 -14.13 -9.08 -4.79
CA LYS A 138 -12.85 -8.46 -4.50
C LYS A 138 -12.38 -8.80 -3.07
N LEU A 139 -11.08 -8.97 -2.86
CA LEU A 139 -10.51 -9.33 -1.55
C LEU A 139 -10.87 -8.34 -0.44
N GLY A 140 -10.88 -7.04 -0.75
CA GLY A 140 -11.27 -6.02 0.23
C GLY A 140 -12.74 -6.13 0.68
N ALA A 141 -13.64 -6.60 -0.19
CA ALA A 141 -15.02 -6.91 0.20
C ALA A 141 -15.08 -8.15 1.10
N LEU A 142 -14.35 -9.19 0.74
CA LEU A 142 -14.27 -10.43 1.54
C LEU A 142 -13.64 -10.17 2.91
N TRP A 143 -12.61 -9.32 2.99
CA TRP A 143 -12.02 -8.85 4.24
C TRP A 143 -13.06 -8.22 5.16
N ARG A 144 -13.83 -7.23 4.66
CA ARG A 144 -14.89 -6.56 5.43
C ARG A 144 -16.04 -7.49 5.86
N GLN A 145 -16.28 -8.57 5.13
CA GLN A 145 -17.31 -9.56 5.40
C GLN A 145 -16.83 -10.68 6.33
N GLY A 146 -15.58 -10.63 6.82
CA GLY A 146 -15.02 -11.61 7.76
C GLY A 146 -14.61 -12.94 7.12
N TYR A 147 -14.47 -13.01 5.78
CA TYR A 147 -13.99 -14.24 5.12
C TYR A 147 -12.56 -14.62 5.49
N PHE A 148 -11.75 -13.65 5.95
CA PHE A 148 -10.40 -13.91 6.45
C PHE A 148 -10.45 -14.26 7.94
N SER A 149 -11.05 -15.37 8.24
CA SER A 149 -11.54 -15.79 9.56
C SER A 149 -10.64 -15.50 10.76
N HIS A 150 -9.33 -15.72 10.63
CA HIS A 150 -8.37 -15.50 11.72
C HIS A 150 -7.93 -14.05 11.89
N GLY A 151 -8.15 -13.20 10.89
CA GLY A 151 -7.77 -11.79 10.91
C GLY A 151 -8.89 -10.83 11.34
N ASP A 152 -10.07 -11.32 11.68
CA ASP A 152 -11.20 -10.50 12.13
C ASP A 152 -11.08 -10.21 13.63
N PRO A 153 -10.81 -8.94 14.04
CA PRO A 153 -10.66 -8.59 15.45
C PRO A 153 -11.96 -8.70 16.25
N LEU A 154 -13.12 -8.79 15.57
CA LEU A 154 -14.42 -8.91 16.21
C LEU A 154 -14.90 -10.36 16.31
N ARG A 155 -14.19 -11.28 15.70
CA ARG A 155 -14.48 -12.71 15.83
C ARG A 155 -14.09 -13.17 17.23
N GLN A 156 -15.01 -13.05 18.17
CA GLN A 156 -14.87 -13.70 19.47
C GLN A 156 -14.79 -15.22 19.21
N GLU A 157 -13.91 -15.88 19.97
CA GLU A 157 -13.79 -17.34 20.04
C GLU A 157 -15.17 -17.93 20.40
N ARG A 158 -16.01 -18.18 19.41
CA ARG A 158 -17.32 -18.79 19.61
C ARG A 158 -17.31 -20.30 19.35
N ASP A 159 -16.15 -20.91 19.16
CA ASP A 159 -16.01 -22.36 19.00
C ASP A 159 -14.70 -22.82 19.68
N ALA A 160 -14.77 -22.97 21.00
CA ALA A 160 -13.88 -23.80 21.77
C ALA A 160 -14.68 -24.93 22.43
#